data_73667bcd1034e4d562aa6eb85eaaf43c
#
_entry.id   73667bcd1034e4d562aa6eb85eaaf43c
#
_cell.length_a   1.000
_cell.length_b   1.000
_cell.length_c   1.000
_cell.angle_alpha   90.00
_cell.angle_beta   90.00
_cell.angle_gamma   90.00
#
_symmetry.space_group_name_H-M   'P 1'
#
loop_
_entity.id
_entity.type
_entity.pdbx_description
1 polymer ?
#
loop_
_entity_poly.entity_id
_entity_poly.type
_entity_poly.pdbx_seq_one_letter_code
_entity_poly.pdbx_strand_id
1 'polypeptide(L)'
;QKSSMEEESNVLSKLVWDFSQPILDGPTTRGFDTYFGTHVPNFPPFTFIENDRILIPPTDRFKHDPDDGKFLPRIFDGNPMAPDWRFESILPEITKRAVAYIHEQSKRDQPFFLYFPMTSPHTPIVPNEAFKGRSGISAVGDFLIETDWSAGQVIGALDEAGVADNSIVIFTSDNGHLPQGWNDLVEAGHIPSGPYRGRKTDIWEGGHRVPFLIRWPEKIAEGSVSDNLLSLNDVFATIADILSESLPPNVAEDSFSFKKILFGESVQPHRDHIVAHSVG
;
A
#
# COMPACT_ATOMS: atom_id res chain seq x y z
N GLN A 1 17.15 -23.37 14.09
CA GLN A 1 15.93 -22.67 14.51
C GLN A 1 15.12 -22.41 13.26
N LYS A 2 13.86 -22.92 13.20
CA LYS A 2 12.91 -22.52 12.14
C LYS A 2 12.62 -21.04 12.34
N SER A 3 12.47 -20.31 11.23
CA SER A 3 12.10 -18.89 11.32
C SER A 3 10.73 -18.74 11.97
N SER A 4 10.48 -17.63 12.65
CA SER A 4 9.17 -17.33 13.25
C SER A 4 8.02 -17.44 12.24
N MET A 5 8.27 -17.06 10.99
CA MET A 5 7.31 -17.17 9.89
C MET A 5 6.96 -18.63 9.52
N GLU A 6 7.91 -19.58 9.62
CA GLU A 6 7.63 -21.00 9.39
C GLU A 6 6.78 -21.60 10.49
N GLU A 7 6.96 -21.16 11.73
CA GLU A 7 6.14 -21.59 12.86
C GLU A 7 4.72 -21.04 12.76
N GLU A 8 4.56 -19.78 12.43
CA GLU A 8 3.26 -19.14 12.22
C GLU A 8 2.48 -19.79 11.06
N SER A 9 3.12 -20.06 9.93
CA SER A 9 2.48 -20.71 8.79
C SER A 9 2.06 -22.15 9.12
N ASN A 10 2.87 -22.89 9.86
CA ASN A 10 2.50 -24.24 10.34
C ASN A 10 1.32 -24.22 11.32
N VAL A 11 1.15 -23.16 12.10
CA VAL A 11 -0.02 -22.98 12.95
C VAL A 11 -1.23 -22.63 12.10
N LEU A 12 -1.11 -21.68 11.19
CA LEU A 12 -2.19 -21.23 10.32
C LEU A 12 -2.74 -22.35 9.44
N SER A 13 -1.89 -23.21 8.88
CA SER A 13 -2.32 -24.35 8.05
C SER A 13 -3.13 -25.42 8.82
N LYS A 14 -3.01 -25.46 10.15
CA LYS A 14 -3.72 -26.39 11.02
C LYS A 14 -4.98 -25.83 11.63
N LEU A 15 -5.21 -24.52 11.54
CA LEU A 15 -6.41 -23.88 12.05
C LEU A 15 -7.62 -24.29 11.20
N VAL A 16 -8.71 -24.63 11.86
CA VAL A 16 -10.01 -24.80 11.22
C VAL A 16 -10.65 -23.41 11.13
N TRP A 17 -10.66 -22.85 9.94
CA TRP A 17 -11.25 -21.55 9.69
C TRP A 17 -12.74 -21.71 9.38
N ASP A 18 -13.59 -21.00 10.10
CA ASP A 18 -15.00 -20.85 9.73
C ASP A 18 -15.19 -19.58 8.90
N PHE A 19 -15.07 -19.71 7.59
CA PHE A 19 -15.20 -18.59 6.65
C PHE A 19 -16.63 -18.08 6.45
N SER A 20 -17.63 -18.71 7.13
CA SER A 20 -19.02 -18.23 7.14
C SER A 20 -19.25 -17.09 8.13
N GLN A 21 -18.35 -16.94 9.12
CA GLN A 21 -18.46 -15.94 10.16
C GLN A 21 -17.97 -14.56 9.70
N PRO A 22 -18.49 -13.46 10.28
CA PRO A 22 -17.97 -12.15 10.05
C PRO A 22 -16.57 -11.99 10.67
N ILE A 23 -15.76 -11.12 10.06
CA ILE A 23 -14.46 -10.71 10.60
C ILE A 23 -14.72 -9.66 11.69
N LEU A 24 -14.42 -10.03 12.94
CA LEU A 24 -14.78 -9.22 14.11
C LEU A 24 -13.88 -8.01 14.33
N ASP A 25 -12.66 -8.00 13.79
CA ASP A 25 -11.68 -6.95 13.97
C ASP A 25 -11.04 -6.57 12.63
N GLY A 26 -11.83 -5.93 11.78
CA GLY A 26 -11.44 -5.45 10.46
C GLY A 26 -11.56 -3.93 10.35
N PRO A 27 -11.26 -3.35 9.19
CA PRO A 27 -11.33 -1.90 8.96
C PRO A 27 -12.69 -1.29 9.29
N THR A 28 -13.79 -2.00 9.04
CA THR A 28 -15.15 -1.53 9.32
C THR A 28 -15.48 -1.42 10.82
N THR A 29 -14.68 -2.01 11.69
CA THR A 29 -14.77 -1.83 13.16
C THR A 29 -13.79 -0.79 13.68
N ARG A 30 -13.00 -0.17 12.79
CA ARG A 30 -11.94 0.80 13.09
C ARG A 30 -12.19 2.18 12.48
N GLY A 31 -13.44 2.48 12.11
CA GLY A 31 -13.86 3.79 11.62
C GLY A 31 -14.00 3.92 10.10
N PHE A 32 -13.76 2.86 9.33
CA PHE A 32 -14.08 2.84 7.90
C PHE A 32 -15.49 2.32 7.67
N ASP A 33 -16.25 2.98 6.79
CA ASP A 33 -17.61 2.57 6.42
C ASP A 33 -17.63 1.35 5.53
N THR A 34 -16.60 1.20 4.68
CA THR A 34 -16.47 0.11 3.72
C THR A 34 -15.03 -0.37 3.63
N TYR A 35 -14.88 -1.63 3.26
CA TYR A 35 -13.59 -2.24 2.96
C TYR A 35 -13.72 -3.18 1.77
N PHE A 36 -12.73 -3.17 0.90
CA PHE A 36 -12.53 -4.20 -0.12
C PHE A 36 -11.03 -4.45 -0.31
N GLY A 37 -10.61 -5.70 -0.25
CA GLY A 37 -9.21 -6.05 -0.42
C GLY A 37 -8.91 -7.50 -0.12
N THR A 38 -7.64 -7.78 0.17
CA THR A 38 -7.13 -9.10 0.56
C THR A 38 -6.60 -9.05 1.98
N HIS A 39 -6.29 -10.20 2.55
CA HIS A 39 -5.50 -10.25 3.78
C HIS A 39 -4.06 -9.76 3.50
N VAL A 40 -3.53 -8.98 4.42
CA VAL A 40 -2.28 -8.21 4.27
C VAL A 40 -1.03 -9.07 4.12
N PRO A 41 -0.11 -8.69 3.27
CA PRO A 41 -0.18 -8.04 1.96
C PRO A 41 -0.30 -9.06 0.81
N ASN A 42 -1.20 -9.90 0.75
CA ASN A 42 -1.40 -11.11 -0.05
C ASN A 42 -1.00 -12.39 0.68
N PHE A 43 -1.21 -12.39 1.99
CA PHE A 43 -1.06 -13.59 2.80
C PHE A 43 -2.36 -14.41 2.81
N PRO A 44 -2.27 -15.72 3.12
CA PRO A 44 -3.46 -16.54 3.21
C PRO A 44 -4.39 -16.08 4.35
N PRO A 45 -5.71 -16.30 4.24
CA PRO A 45 -6.38 -16.99 3.14
C PRO A 45 -6.39 -16.18 1.85
N PHE A 46 -6.12 -16.82 0.72
CA PHE A 46 -6.11 -16.19 -0.60
C PHE A 46 -7.53 -16.04 -1.13
N THR A 47 -8.14 -14.94 -0.83
CA THR A 47 -9.52 -14.57 -1.22
C THR A 47 -9.72 -13.07 -1.05
N PHE A 48 -10.74 -12.52 -1.70
CA PHE A 48 -11.17 -11.16 -1.43
C PHE A 48 -12.09 -11.09 -0.22
N ILE A 49 -11.98 -9.98 0.48
CA ILE A 49 -12.82 -9.62 1.62
C ILE A 49 -13.59 -8.35 1.23
N GLU A 50 -14.89 -8.34 1.48
CA GLU A 50 -15.73 -7.16 1.35
C GLU A 50 -16.38 -6.86 2.70
N ASN A 51 -16.08 -5.67 3.24
CA ASN A 51 -16.45 -5.26 4.59
C ASN A 51 -15.95 -6.24 5.66
N ASP A 52 -16.84 -6.99 6.25
CA ASP A 52 -16.56 -7.99 7.29
C ASP A 52 -16.67 -9.43 6.79
N ARG A 53 -16.78 -9.66 5.46
CA ARG A 53 -17.07 -10.97 4.88
C ARG A 53 -16.08 -11.37 3.80
N ILE A 54 -15.76 -12.64 3.79
CA ILE A 54 -15.08 -13.28 2.67
C ILE A 54 -16.06 -13.43 1.52
N LEU A 55 -15.66 -12.97 0.31
CA LEU A 55 -16.53 -13.02 -0.87
C LEU A 55 -16.71 -14.42 -1.41
N ILE A 56 -15.61 -15.16 -1.54
CA ILE A 56 -15.62 -16.53 -2.05
C ILE A 56 -14.93 -17.40 -1.01
N PRO A 57 -15.66 -18.36 -0.40
CA PRO A 57 -15.05 -19.27 0.57
C PRO A 57 -13.84 -20.00 -0.01
N PRO A 58 -12.69 -19.98 0.65
CA PRO A 58 -11.45 -20.61 0.17
C PRO A 58 -11.49 -22.12 0.40
N THR A 59 -12.11 -22.84 -0.52
CA THR A 59 -12.25 -24.31 -0.50
C THR A 59 -11.05 -25.05 -1.04
N ASP A 60 -10.23 -24.38 -1.83
CA ASP A 60 -9.01 -24.91 -2.40
C ASP A 60 -7.82 -24.69 -1.46
N ARG A 61 -6.69 -25.28 -1.82
CA ARG A 61 -5.44 -25.13 -1.09
C ARG A 61 -4.34 -24.64 -2.02
N PHE A 62 -3.64 -23.62 -1.54
CA PHE A 62 -2.47 -23.13 -2.28
C PHE A 62 -1.41 -24.23 -2.40
N LYS A 63 -0.84 -24.34 -3.59
CA LYS A 63 0.28 -25.21 -3.88
C LYS A 63 1.38 -24.38 -4.54
N HIS A 64 2.54 -24.37 -3.89
CA HIS A 64 3.70 -23.68 -4.43
C HIS A 64 4.19 -24.35 -5.71
N ASP A 65 4.43 -23.53 -6.73
CA ASP A 65 5.11 -23.92 -7.95
C ASP A 65 6.42 -23.14 -8.05
N PRO A 66 7.58 -23.78 -7.90
CA PRO A 66 8.87 -23.09 -7.96
C PRO A 66 9.20 -22.50 -9.32
N ASP A 67 8.51 -22.96 -10.36
CA ASP A 67 8.78 -22.58 -11.75
C ASP A 67 7.84 -21.45 -12.25
N ASP A 68 6.87 -21.00 -11.43
CA ASP A 68 5.90 -19.98 -11.83
C ASP A 68 6.44 -18.54 -11.84
N GLY A 69 7.66 -18.32 -11.34
CA GLY A 69 8.35 -17.01 -11.32
C GLY A 69 7.74 -15.96 -10.39
N LYS A 70 6.72 -16.31 -9.59
CA LYS A 70 5.95 -15.36 -8.77
C LYS A 70 6.59 -14.98 -7.43
N PHE A 71 7.71 -15.58 -7.09
CA PHE A 71 8.39 -15.38 -5.80
C PHE A 71 7.50 -15.65 -4.58
N LEU A 72 6.53 -16.57 -4.70
CA LEU A 72 5.71 -16.98 -3.57
C LEU A 72 6.48 -17.94 -2.67
N PRO A 73 6.55 -17.67 -1.38
CA PRO A 73 7.23 -18.57 -0.45
C PRO A 73 6.53 -19.93 -0.35
N ARG A 74 7.30 -21.03 -0.41
CA ARG A 74 6.81 -22.40 -0.16
C ARG A 74 6.12 -22.55 1.21
N ILE A 75 6.42 -21.67 2.14
CA ILE A 75 5.80 -21.59 3.47
C ILE A 75 4.26 -21.46 3.40
N PHE A 76 3.70 -21.02 2.28
CA PHE A 76 2.25 -20.91 2.10
C PHE A 76 1.56 -22.16 1.60
N ASP A 77 2.30 -23.24 1.33
CA ASP A 77 1.70 -24.51 0.91
C ASP A 77 0.62 -25.01 1.89
N GLY A 78 -0.49 -25.47 1.32
CA GLY A 78 -1.62 -26.01 2.08
C GLY A 78 -2.54 -24.95 2.71
N ASN A 79 -2.24 -23.65 2.58
CA ASN A 79 -3.12 -22.62 3.09
C ASN A 79 -4.40 -22.45 2.24
N PRO A 80 -5.49 -21.96 2.87
CA PRO A 80 -6.77 -21.79 2.19
C PRO A 80 -6.70 -20.82 1.03
N MET A 81 -7.32 -21.20 -0.10
CA MET A 81 -7.37 -20.43 -1.33
C MET A 81 -8.77 -20.53 -1.94
N ALA A 82 -9.29 -19.42 -2.43
CA ALA A 82 -10.54 -19.42 -3.17
C ALA A 82 -10.39 -20.19 -4.50
N PRO A 83 -11.42 -20.88 -4.97
CA PRO A 83 -11.42 -21.45 -6.31
C PRO A 83 -11.09 -20.39 -7.37
N ASP A 84 -10.31 -20.77 -8.37
CA ASP A 84 -9.91 -19.90 -9.48
C ASP A 84 -9.15 -18.62 -9.05
N TRP A 85 -8.56 -18.60 -7.85
CA TRP A 85 -7.76 -17.47 -7.39
C TRP A 85 -6.58 -17.20 -8.32
N ARG A 86 -6.44 -15.93 -8.68
CA ARG A 86 -5.34 -15.43 -9.50
C ARG A 86 -4.72 -14.20 -8.85
N PHE A 87 -3.44 -14.30 -8.52
CA PHE A 87 -2.71 -13.18 -7.92
C PHE A 87 -2.63 -11.98 -8.88
N GLU A 88 -2.54 -12.21 -10.18
CA GLU A 88 -2.51 -11.20 -11.22
C GLU A 88 -3.80 -10.38 -11.34
N SER A 89 -4.89 -10.82 -10.71
CA SER A 89 -6.16 -10.09 -10.69
C SER A 89 -6.31 -9.13 -9.51
N ILE A 90 -5.44 -9.19 -8.52
CA ILE A 90 -5.61 -8.42 -7.27
C ILE A 90 -5.54 -6.93 -7.55
N LEU A 91 -4.43 -6.45 -8.13
CA LEU A 91 -4.23 -5.02 -8.36
C LEU A 91 -5.29 -4.43 -9.30
N PRO A 92 -5.63 -5.05 -10.45
CA PRO A 92 -6.73 -4.57 -11.29
C PRO A 92 -8.08 -4.51 -10.57
N GLU A 93 -8.42 -5.52 -9.74
CA GLU A 93 -9.72 -5.52 -9.07
C GLU A 93 -9.81 -4.46 -7.96
N ILE A 94 -8.78 -4.31 -7.11
CA ILE A 94 -8.79 -3.24 -6.09
C ILE A 94 -8.78 -1.85 -6.75
N THR A 95 -8.09 -1.67 -7.86
CA THR A 95 -8.08 -0.42 -8.64
C THR A 95 -9.49 -0.10 -9.17
N LYS A 96 -10.14 -1.08 -9.79
CA LYS A 96 -11.52 -0.95 -10.27
C LYS A 96 -12.49 -0.57 -9.17
N ARG A 97 -12.35 -1.17 -7.97
CA ARG A 97 -13.18 -0.84 -6.80
C ARG A 97 -12.91 0.57 -6.29
N ALA A 98 -11.65 1.01 -6.26
CA ALA A 98 -11.29 2.37 -5.87
C ALA A 98 -11.88 3.41 -6.83
N VAL A 99 -11.76 3.19 -8.14
CA VAL A 99 -12.36 4.06 -9.18
C VAL A 99 -13.87 4.13 -9.03
N ALA A 100 -14.54 2.98 -8.89
CA ALA A 100 -15.99 2.94 -8.70
C ALA A 100 -16.44 3.68 -7.43
N TYR A 101 -15.68 3.53 -6.33
CA TYR A 101 -15.93 4.24 -5.07
C TYR A 101 -15.83 5.76 -5.26
N ILE A 102 -14.81 6.26 -5.94
CA ILE A 102 -14.65 7.69 -6.24
C ILE A 102 -15.86 8.21 -7.01
N HIS A 103 -16.25 7.53 -8.10
CA HIS A 103 -17.41 7.95 -8.90
C HIS A 103 -18.74 7.88 -8.14
N GLU A 104 -18.85 7.02 -7.14
CA GLU A 104 -20.04 6.96 -6.29
C GLU A 104 -20.03 8.09 -5.26
N GLN A 105 -18.92 8.25 -4.53
CA GLN A 105 -18.84 9.22 -3.44
C GLN A 105 -18.83 10.68 -3.95
N SER A 106 -18.24 10.94 -5.10
CA SER A 106 -18.22 12.29 -5.71
C SER A 106 -19.62 12.85 -6.04
N LYS A 107 -20.65 12.02 -6.07
CA LYS A 107 -22.06 12.44 -6.28
C LYS A 107 -22.74 12.90 -4.99
N ARG A 108 -22.07 12.74 -3.85
CA ARG A 108 -22.60 13.11 -2.52
C ARG A 108 -22.04 14.46 -2.09
N ASP A 109 -22.80 15.20 -1.31
CA ASP A 109 -22.35 16.49 -0.73
C ASP A 109 -21.30 16.33 0.40
N GLN A 110 -21.09 15.09 0.87
CA GLN A 110 -20.16 14.80 1.95
C GLN A 110 -18.77 14.47 1.39
N PRO A 111 -17.69 14.95 2.04
CA PRO A 111 -16.34 14.53 1.70
C PRO A 111 -16.13 13.04 1.99
N PHE A 112 -15.21 12.41 1.29
CA PHE A 112 -14.82 11.03 1.53
C PHE A 112 -13.32 10.91 1.81
N PHE A 113 -12.95 9.83 2.48
CA PHE A 113 -11.57 9.42 2.70
C PHE A 113 -11.36 8.04 2.09
N LEU A 114 -10.45 7.93 1.14
CA LEU A 114 -10.06 6.66 0.52
C LEU A 114 -8.63 6.31 0.94
N TYR A 115 -8.46 5.27 1.74
CA TYR A 115 -7.16 4.64 1.98
C TYR A 115 -6.98 3.50 0.99
N PHE A 116 -6.03 3.65 0.07
CA PHE A 116 -5.81 2.72 -1.03
C PHE A 116 -4.41 2.08 -0.95
N PRO A 117 -4.18 1.14 -0.01
CA PRO A 117 -2.91 0.44 0.12
C PRO A 117 -2.82 -0.64 -0.98
N MET A 118 -2.11 -0.32 -2.05
CA MET A 118 -1.86 -1.26 -3.14
C MET A 118 -1.02 -2.43 -2.62
N THR A 119 -1.35 -3.65 -3.05
CA THR A 119 -0.55 -4.85 -2.74
C THR A 119 0.75 -4.91 -3.52
N SER A 120 0.85 -4.16 -4.61
CA SER A 120 2.04 -4.01 -5.44
C SER A 120 2.96 -2.90 -4.92
N PRO A 121 4.28 -3.00 -5.17
CA PRO A 121 4.99 -4.09 -5.82
C PRO A 121 5.46 -5.20 -4.87
N HIS A 122 4.80 -5.42 -3.72
CA HIS A 122 5.14 -6.50 -2.79
C HIS A 122 4.97 -7.89 -3.43
N THR A 123 5.72 -8.89 -2.96
CA THR A 123 5.53 -10.29 -3.37
C THR A 123 4.12 -10.78 -3.04
N PRO A 124 3.52 -11.62 -3.90
CA PRO A 124 4.06 -12.19 -5.14
C PRO A 124 4.24 -11.15 -6.25
N ILE A 125 5.33 -11.29 -7.03
CA ILE A 125 5.60 -10.42 -8.18
C ILE A 125 4.80 -10.95 -9.37
N VAL A 126 3.64 -10.40 -9.59
CA VAL A 126 2.63 -10.97 -10.50
C VAL A 126 1.98 -9.90 -11.38
N PRO A 127 2.75 -9.26 -12.26
CA PRO A 127 2.16 -8.29 -13.18
C PRO A 127 1.07 -8.96 -14.04
N ASN A 128 -0.02 -8.23 -14.23
CA ASN A 128 -1.08 -8.66 -15.14
C ASN A 128 -0.54 -8.82 -16.56
N GLU A 129 -1.15 -9.71 -17.37
CA GLU A 129 -0.72 -9.99 -18.74
C GLU A 129 -0.53 -8.74 -19.61
N ALA A 130 -1.35 -7.70 -19.39
CA ALA A 130 -1.25 -6.45 -20.14
C ALA A 130 0.05 -5.66 -19.85
N PHE A 131 0.76 -6.00 -18.77
CA PHE A 131 1.99 -5.31 -18.36
C PHE A 131 3.25 -6.16 -18.52
N LYS A 132 3.13 -7.48 -18.71
CA LYS A 132 4.27 -8.36 -18.87
C LYS A 132 5.17 -7.94 -20.04
N GLY A 133 6.47 -7.86 -19.78
CA GLY A 133 7.50 -7.46 -20.73
C GLY A 133 7.58 -5.96 -21.02
N ARG A 134 6.72 -5.13 -20.43
CA ARG A 134 6.68 -3.68 -20.74
C ARG A 134 7.87 -2.90 -20.22
N SER A 135 8.48 -3.32 -19.13
CA SER A 135 9.70 -2.67 -18.61
C SER A 135 10.93 -2.99 -19.46
N GLY A 136 10.94 -4.13 -20.14
CA GLY A 136 12.14 -4.66 -20.81
C GLY A 136 13.24 -5.08 -19.84
N ILE A 137 12.96 -5.13 -18.53
CA ILE A 137 13.95 -5.43 -17.48
C ILE A 137 13.59 -6.75 -16.79
N SER A 138 12.45 -6.79 -16.08
CA SER A 138 12.06 -7.95 -15.28
C SER A 138 10.58 -7.85 -14.86
N ALA A 139 10.04 -8.93 -14.31
CA ALA A 139 8.69 -8.93 -13.76
C ALA A 139 8.46 -7.86 -12.67
N VAL A 140 9.50 -7.50 -11.90
CA VAL A 140 9.43 -6.40 -10.92
C VAL A 140 9.24 -5.06 -11.62
N GLY A 141 9.99 -4.80 -12.68
CA GLY A 141 9.82 -3.58 -13.49
C GLY A 141 8.43 -3.49 -14.11
N ASP A 142 7.92 -4.60 -14.63
CA ASP A 142 6.57 -4.68 -15.19
C ASP A 142 5.49 -4.41 -14.13
N PHE A 143 5.69 -4.93 -12.91
CA PHE A 143 4.76 -4.73 -11.80
C PHE A 143 4.78 -3.30 -11.26
N LEU A 144 5.94 -2.62 -11.31
CA LEU A 144 6.03 -1.19 -11.03
C LEU A 144 5.27 -0.35 -12.05
N ILE A 145 5.32 -0.70 -13.34
CA ILE A 145 4.53 -0.04 -14.38
C ILE A 145 3.03 -0.24 -14.14
N GLU A 146 2.61 -1.42 -13.70
CA GLU A 146 1.21 -1.68 -13.33
C GLU A 146 0.80 -0.90 -12.08
N THR A 147 1.70 -0.75 -11.10
CA THR A 147 1.47 0.07 -9.90
C THR A 147 1.24 1.53 -10.27
N ASP A 148 2.07 2.09 -11.15
CA ASP A 148 1.92 3.45 -11.67
C ASP A 148 0.61 3.61 -12.45
N TRP A 149 0.26 2.65 -13.31
CA TRP A 149 -1.04 2.62 -13.98
C TRP A 149 -2.20 2.66 -12.99
N SER A 150 -2.14 1.86 -11.92
CA SER A 150 -3.18 1.81 -10.89
C SER A 150 -3.36 3.18 -10.21
N ALA A 151 -2.26 3.83 -9.83
CA ALA A 151 -2.29 5.19 -9.28
C ALA A 151 -2.89 6.18 -10.30
N GLY A 152 -2.51 6.08 -11.57
CA GLY A 152 -3.06 6.89 -12.65
C GLY A 152 -4.57 6.72 -12.84
N GLN A 153 -5.12 5.49 -12.68
CA GLN A 153 -6.56 5.26 -12.75
C GLN A 153 -7.31 5.97 -11.61
N VAL A 154 -6.77 5.93 -10.39
CA VAL A 154 -7.38 6.60 -9.23
C VAL A 154 -7.35 8.13 -9.41
N ILE A 155 -6.23 8.68 -9.86
CA ILE A 155 -6.09 10.12 -10.14
C ILE A 155 -7.05 10.55 -11.27
N GLY A 156 -7.10 9.77 -12.36
CA GLY A 156 -8.01 10.02 -13.48
C GLY A 156 -9.48 10.01 -13.08
N ALA A 157 -9.87 9.12 -12.15
CA ALA A 157 -11.24 9.07 -11.64
C ALA A 157 -11.64 10.34 -10.86
N LEU A 158 -10.70 10.98 -10.15
CA LEU A 158 -10.95 12.27 -9.49
C LEU A 158 -11.14 13.39 -10.51
N ASP A 159 -10.32 13.40 -11.58
CA ASP A 159 -10.42 14.37 -12.67
C ASP A 159 -11.74 14.20 -13.43
N GLU A 160 -12.12 12.97 -13.79
CA GLU A 160 -13.39 12.63 -14.48
C GLU A 160 -14.63 12.96 -13.64
N ALA A 161 -14.52 12.78 -12.32
CA ALA A 161 -15.59 13.13 -11.37
C ALA A 161 -15.70 14.63 -11.09
N GLY A 162 -14.75 15.46 -11.55
CA GLY A 162 -14.72 16.91 -11.34
C GLY A 162 -14.43 17.33 -9.90
N VAL A 163 -13.79 16.46 -9.10
CA VAL A 163 -13.48 16.73 -7.69
C VAL A 163 -11.97 16.88 -7.42
N ALA A 164 -11.15 16.76 -8.45
CA ALA A 164 -9.69 16.73 -8.33
C ALA A 164 -9.11 18.00 -7.69
N ASP A 165 -9.64 19.17 -8.02
CA ASP A 165 -9.12 20.46 -7.52
C ASP A 165 -9.25 20.58 -6.00
N ASN A 166 -10.34 20.07 -5.43
CA ASN A 166 -10.60 20.02 -3.98
C ASN A 166 -10.33 18.65 -3.36
N SER A 167 -9.39 17.90 -3.91
CA SER A 167 -8.94 16.62 -3.38
C SER A 167 -7.48 16.65 -2.98
N ILE A 168 -7.17 16.08 -1.80
CA ILE A 168 -5.80 15.80 -1.37
C ILE A 168 -5.48 14.38 -1.83
N VAL A 169 -4.47 14.26 -2.68
CA VAL A 169 -3.91 12.96 -3.08
C VAL A 169 -2.51 12.83 -2.50
N ILE A 170 -2.28 11.80 -1.69
CA ILE A 170 -0.97 11.47 -1.14
C ILE A 170 -0.52 10.16 -1.76
N PHE A 171 0.63 10.17 -2.44
CA PHE A 171 1.28 8.98 -2.96
C PHE A 171 2.59 8.74 -2.22
N THR A 172 2.72 7.55 -1.64
CA THR A 172 3.89 7.16 -0.84
C THR A 172 4.08 5.64 -0.82
N SER A 173 5.09 5.18 -0.08
CA SER A 173 5.33 3.77 0.21
C SER A 173 5.61 3.59 1.70
N ASP A 174 5.35 2.40 2.23
CA ASP A 174 5.58 2.04 3.63
C ASP A 174 7.06 1.81 3.97
N ASN A 175 7.85 1.36 3.00
CA ASN A 175 9.29 1.09 3.14
C ASN A 175 10.02 1.16 1.79
N GLY A 176 11.35 1.08 1.86
CA GLY A 176 12.21 0.99 0.69
C GLY A 176 12.06 -0.34 -0.07
N HIS A 177 12.77 -0.46 -1.19
CA HIS A 177 12.64 -1.57 -2.13
C HIS A 177 12.92 -2.95 -1.50
N LEU A 178 12.20 -3.97 -1.97
CA LEU A 178 12.40 -5.37 -1.60
C LEU A 178 13.75 -5.93 -2.06
N PRO A 179 14.27 -6.99 -1.41
CA PRO A 179 15.40 -7.76 -1.95
C PRO A 179 15.08 -8.45 -3.28
N GLN A 180 13.82 -8.88 -3.48
CA GLN A 180 13.39 -9.60 -4.68
C GLN A 180 13.45 -8.71 -5.92
N GLY A 181 14.05 -9.23 -7.00
CA GLY A 181 14.27 -8.51 -8.25
C GLY A 181 15.31 -7.39 -8.21
N TRP A 182 15.97 -7.18 -7.07
CA TRP A 182 17.00 -6.14 -6.91
C TRP A 182 18.13 -6.28 -7.93
N ASN A 183 18.67 -7.50 -8.08
CA ASN A 183 19.79 -7.73 -8.97
C ASN A 183 19.43 -7.47 -10.43
N ASP A 184 18.25 -7.90 -10.88
CA ASP A 184 17.79 -7.68 -12.25
C ASP A 184 17.71 -6.18 -12.58
N LEU A 185 17.20 -5.38 -11.65
CA LEU A 185 17.12 -3.93 -11.80
C LEU A 185 18.50 -3.29 -11.85
N VAL A 186 19.40 -3.68 -10.94
CA VAL A 186 20.78 -3.14 -10.88
C VAL A 186 21.57 -3.51 -12.13
N GLU A 187 21.48 -4.75 -12.63
CA GLU A 187 22.11 -5.19 -13.86
C GLU A 187 21.59 -4.44 -15.08
N ALA A 188 20.32 -4.03 -15.08
CA ALA A 188 19.74 -3.18 -16.09
C ALA A 188 20.09 -1.68 -15.93
N GLY A 189 20.90 -1.33 -14.94
CA GLY A 189 21.34 0.03 -14.69
C GLY A 189 20.38 0.87 -13.81
N HIS A 190 19.34 0.25 -13.26
CA HIS A 190 18.44 0.91 -12.33
C HIS A 190 18.82 0.60 -10.88
N ILE A 191 19.11 1.62 -10.08
CA ILE A 191 19.43 1.47 -8.65
C ILE A 191 18.18 1.85 -7.85
N PRO A 192 17.42 0.87 -7.29
CA PRO A 192 16.11 1.12 -6.68
C PRO A 192 16.11 2.12 -5.51
N SER A 193 17.19 2.14 -4.72
CA SER A 193 17.35 3.13 -3.62
C SER A 193 18.11 4.38 -4.05
N GLY A 194 18.39 4.58 -5.34
CA GLY A 194 19.17 5.71 -5.83
C GLY A 194 20.56 5.76 -5.18
N PRO A 195 21.00 6.93 -4.65
CA PRO A 195 22.29 7.07 -3.99
C PRO A 195 22.33 6.53 -2.56
N TYR A 196 21.20 6.09 -2.03
CA TYR A 196 21.08 5.75 -0.62
C TYR A 196 21.47 4.30 -0.33
N ARG A 197 22.16 4.10 0.78
CA ARG A 197 22.52 2.77 1.27
C ARG A 197 21.28 2.07 1.82
N GLY A 198 21.22 0.75 1.63
CA GLY A 198 20.21 -0.13 2.21
C GLY A 198 18.95 -0.25 1.36
N ARG A 199 18.01 -1.02 1.89
CA ARG A 199 16.73 -1.37 1.30
C ARG A 199 15.76 -1.78 2.42
N LYS A 200 14.56 -2.26 2.09
CA LYS A 200 13.59 -2.77 3.09
C LYS A 200 14.28 -3.62 4.16
N THR A 201 13.92 -3.41 5.41
CA THR A 201 14.45 -3.99 6.66
C THR A 201 15.74 -3.36 7.20
N ASP A 202 16.43 -2.55 6.41
CA ASP A 202 17.64 -1.86 6.85
C ASP A 202 17.31 -0.53 7.54
N ILE A 203 18.14 -0.13 8.52
CA ILE A 203 18.02 1.20 9.18
C ILE A 203 18.55 2.36 8.32
N TRP A 204 19.21 2.04 7.20
CA TRP A 204 19.79 3.03 6.31
C TRP A 204 18.72 3.77 5.49
N GLU A 205 19.07 4.92 4.95
CA GLU A 205 18.18 5.77 4.14
C GLU A 205 17.41 5.00 3.07
N GLY A 206 18.03 4.05 2.37
CA GLY A 206 17.36 3.23 1.36
C GLY A 206 16.25 2.32 1.90
N GLY A 207 16.18 2.10 3.21
CA GLY A 207 15.11 1.34 3.87
C GLY A 207 13.91 2.18 4.27
N HIS A 208 14.10 3.50 4.50
CA HIS A 208 13.10 4.37 5.11
C HIS A 208 12.77 5.61 4.28
N ARG A 209 13.68 6.09 3.44
CA ARG A 209 13.46 7.26 2.60
C ARG A 209 12.67 6.86 1.36
N VAL A 210 11.35 6.99 1.48
CA VAL A 210 10.38 6.62 0.45
C VAL A 210 9.92 7.85 -0.34
N PRO A 211 9.38 7.67 -1.56
CA PRO A 211 8.68 8.74 -2.25
C PRO A 211 7.54 9.30 -1.40
N PHE A 212 7.40 10.62 -1.38
CA PHE A 212 6.30 11.31 -0.70
C PHE A 212 5.84 12.48 -1.57
N LEU A 213 4.70 12.31 -2.23
CA LEU A 213 4.13 13.29 -3.14
C LEU A 213 2.73 13.66 -2.68
N ILE A 214 2.41 14.96 -2.69
CA ILE A 214 1.09 15.45 -2.36
C ILE A 214 0.59 16.36 -3.48
N ARG A 215 -0.65 16.13 -3.90
CA ARG A 215 -1.37 16.97 -4.84
C ARG A 215 -2.63 17.51 -4.17
N TRP A 216 -2.83 18.83 -4.20
CA TRP A 216 -4.08 19.51 -3.85
C TRP A 216 -4.15 20.82 -4.64
N PRO A 217 -4.67 20.83 -5.88
CA PRO A 217 -4.54 21.95 -6.81
C PRO A 217 -5.04 23.27 -6.25
N GLU A 218 -6.11 23.30 -5.48
CA GLU A 218 -6.63 24.57 -4.89
C GLU A 218 -5.72 25.16 -3.80
N LYS A 219 -4.84 24.39 -3.17
CA LYS A 219 -4.13 24.80 -1.96
C LYS A 219 -2.61 24.71 -2.04
N ILE A 220 -2.09 23.81 -2.85
CA ILE A 220 -0.65 23.54 -2.96
C ILE A 220 -0.15 24.01 -4.32
N ALA A 221 0.86 24.83 -4.32
CA ALA A 221 1.48 25.31 -5.56
C ALA A 221 2.11 24.16 -6.35
N GLU A 222 1.80 24.09 -7.64
CA GLU A 222 2.39 23.10 -8.54
C GLU A 222 3.92 23.19 -8.57
N GLY A 223 4.60 22.03 -8.59
CA GLY A 223 6.05 21.94 -8.65
C GLY A 223 6.78 22.37 -7.37
N SER A 224 6.06 22.65 -6.28
CA SER A 224 6.69 22.94 -5.00
C SER A 224 7.47 21.75 -4.45
N VAL A 225 8.63 22.02 -3.86
CA VAL A 225 9.51 21.00 -3.24
C VAL A 225 9.87 21.47 -1.84
N SER A 226 9.94 20.53 -0.91
CA SER A 226 10.34 20.79 0.47
C SER A 226 11.41 19.80 0.90
N ASP A 227 12.48 20.31 1.52
CA ASP A 227 13.56 19.52 2.13
C ASP A 227 13.31 19.24 3.63
N ASN A 228 12.12 19.56 4.13
CA ASN A 228 11.77 19.28 5.53
C ASN A 228 11.74 17.80 5.80
N LEU A 229 12.26 17.42 6.96
CA LEU A 229 12.19 16.05 7.46
C LEU A 229 10.76 15.73 7.87
N LEU A 230 10.17 14.72 7.25
CA LEU A 230 8.81 14.24 7.51
C LEU A 230 8.82 12.75 7.84
N SER A 231 7.86 12.32 8.63
CA SER A 231 7.56 10.92 8.86
C SER A 231 6.13 10.60 8.38
N LEU A 232 5.87 9.36 7.98
CA LEU A 232 4.52 8.97 7.53
C LEU A 232 3.45 9.14 8.63
N ASN A 233 3.83 9.01 9.90
CA ASN A 233 2.91 9.30 11.03
C ASN A 233 2.43 10.77 11.03
N ASP A 234 3.19 11.70 10.46
CA ASP A 234 2.84 13.12 10.43
C ASP A 234 1.58 13.41 9.59
N VAL A 235 1.24 12.49 8.69
CA VAL A 235 0.00 12.56 7.90
C VAL A 235 -1.23 12.62 8.81
N PHE A 236 -1.24 11.86 9.91
CA PHE A 236 -2.39 11.82 10.82
C PHE A 236 -2.66 13.18 11.46
N ALA A 237 -1.64 13.79 12.11
CA ALA A 237 -1.79 15.12 12.71
C ALA A 237 -2.06 16.20 11.65
N THR A 238 -1.50 16.05 10.45
CA THR A 238 -1.72 17.01 9.35
C THR A 238 -3.17 17.00 8.87
N ILE A 239 -3.77 15.82 8.69
CA ILE A 239 -5.18 15.69 8.31
C ILE A 239 -6.08 16.25 9.41
N ALA A 240 -5.82 15.93 10.69
CA ALA A 240 -6.58 16.49 11.81
C ALA A 240 -6.52 18.04 11.82
N ASP A 241 -5.34 18.62 11.63
CA ASP A 241 -5.14 20.08 11.57
C ASP A 241 -5.83 20.71 10.33
N ILE A 242 -5.83 20.05 9.18
CA ILE A 242 -6.57 20.51 7.99
C ILE A 242 -8.07 20.54 8.28
N LEU A 243 -8.59 19.54 8.96
CA LEU A 243 -9.99 19.43 9.35
C LEU A 243 -10.36 20.29 10.58
N SER A 244 -9.37 20.96 11.19
CA SER A 244 -9.52 21.73 12.42
C SER A 244 -9.99 20.89 13.62
N GLU A 245 -9.59 19.61 13.64
CA GLU A 245 -9.88 18.68 14.73
C GLU A 245 -8.72 18.64 15.73
N SER A 246 -9.05 18.64 17.01
CA SER A 246 -8.06 18.53 18.10
C SER A 246 -7.81 17.07 18.45
N LEU A 247 -6.55 16.66 18.42
CA LEU A 247 -6.17 15.31 18.84
C LEU A 247 -6.12 15.21 20.38
N PRO A 248 -6.63 14.12 20.97
CA PRO A 248 -6.43 13.84 22.40
C PRO A 248 -4.93 13.74 22.74
N PRO A 249 -4.51 14.11 23.98
CA PRO A 249 -3.10 14.16 24.35
C PRO A 249 -2.31 12.84 24.25
N ASN A 250 -3.03 11.72 24.24
CA ASN A 250 -2.45 10.36 24.17
C ASN A 250 -2.70 9.67 22.82
N VAL A 251 -2.97 10.45 21.78
CA VAL A 251 -3.21 9.95 20.41
C VAL A 251 -2.19 10.59 19.48
N ALA A 252 -1.51 9.76 18.67
CA ALA A 252 -0.52 10.19 17.69
C ALA A 252 0.60 11.07 18.29
N GLU A 253 1.16 10.65 19.39
CA GLU A 253 2.17 11.39 20.18
C GLU A 253 3.41 11.78 19.38
N ASP A 254 3.81 10.94 18.41
CA ASP A 254 4.96 11.20 17.51
C ASP A 254 4.56 11.80 16.16
N SER A 255 3.32 12.25 16.02
CA SER A 255 2.79 12.84 14.80
C SER A 255 2.76 14.37 14.90
N PHE A 256 3.37 15.05 13.93
CA PHE A 256 3.45 16.51 13.88
C PHE A 256 2.81 17.02 12.58
N SER A 257 1.93 18.03 12.66
CA SER A 257 1.31 18.60 11.48
C SER A 257 2.30 19.36 10.62
N PHE A 258 2.41 19.02 9.35
CA PHE A 258 3.17 19.76 8.33
C PHE A 258 2.28 20.63 7.43
N LYS A 259 1.03 20.92 7.83
CA LYS A 259 0.08 21.78 7.11
C LYS A 259 0.68 23.12 6.69
N LYS A 260 1.43 23.80 7.59
CA LYS A 260 2.07 25.07 7.29
C LYS A 260 3.11 24.98 6.19
N ILE A 261 3.82 23.85 6.11
CA ILE A 261 4.78 23.58 5.03
C ILE A 261 4.02 23.39 3.72
N LEU A 262 2.94 22.63 3.71
CA LEU A 262 2.12 22.40 2.51
C LEU A 262 1.60 23.70 1.90
N PHE A 263 1.23 24.68 2.74
CA PHE A 263 0.67 25.94 2.28
C PHE A 263 1.73 27.04 2.12
N GLY A 264 3.02 26.72 2.25
CA GLY A 264 4.09 27.71 2.11
C GLY A 264 4.14 28.73 3.24
N GLU A 265 3.51 28.48 4.38
CA GLU A 265 3.41 29.41 5.51
C GLU A 265 4.60 29.33 6.48
N SER A 266 5.45 28.31 6.39
CA SER A 266 6.57 28.09 7.31
C SER A 266 7.81 27.62 6.57
N VAL A 267 8.95 28.19 6.98
CA VAL A 267 10.31 27.77 6.57
C VAL A 267 11.10 27.15 7.74
N GLN A 268 10.49 27.03 8.93
CA GLN A 268 11.13 26.43 10.09
C GLN A 268 11.14 24.90 9.94
N PRO A 269 12.19 24.20 10.40
CA PRO A 269 12.20 22.77 10.44
C PRO A 269 10.98 22.21 11.17
N HIS A 270 10.31 21.28 10.57
CA HIS A 270 9.12 20.62 11.11
C HIS A 270 9.49 19.71 12.28
N ARG A 271 10.55 18.94 12.10
CA ARG A 271 11.17 18.09 13.12
C ARG A 271 12.69 18.06 12.92
N ASP A 272 13.43 17.78 13.96
CA ASP A 272 14.89 17.71 13.95
C ASP A 272 15.42 16.26 13.81
N HIS A 273 14.59 15.27 14.10
CA HIS A 273 14.97 13.86 14.01
C HIS A 273 13.79 12.94 13.69
N ILE A 274 14.12 11.75 13.19
CA ILE A 274 13.25 10.59 13.08
C ILE A 274 13.97 9.41 13.74
N VAL A 275 13.22 8.61 14.50
CA VAL A 275 13.73 7.36 15.07
C VAL A 275 13.33 6.22 14.15
N ALA A 276 14.33 5.50 13.64
CA ALA A 276 14.13 4.31 12.83
C ALA A 276 14.83 3.11 13.50
N HIS A 277 14.29 1.92 13.28
CA HIS A 277 14.90 0.69 13.76
C HIS A 277 14.84 -0.39 12.68
N SER A 278 15.72 -1.36 12.76
CA SER A 278 15.68 -2.55 11.90
C SER A 278 15.30 -3.79 12.70
N VAL A 279 14.94 -4.83 12.02
CA VAL A 279 14.67 -6.14 12.66
C VAL A 279 15.96 -6.93 13.00
N GLY A 280 17.12 -6.30 13.00
CA GLY A 280 18.38 -6.86 13.47
C GLY A 280 19.18 -7.58 12.43
#